data_d64f2dadc45744d15f461688e83d21a7
#
_entry.id   d64f2dadc45744d15f461688e83d21a7
#
_cell.length_a   1.000
_cell.length_b   1.000
_cell.length_c   1.000
_cell.angle_alpha   90.00
_cell.angle_beta   90.00
_cell.angle_gamma   90.00
#
_symmetry.space_group_name_H-M   'P 1'
#
loop_
_entity.id
_entity.type
_entity.pdbx_description
1 polymer ?
#
loop_
_entity_poly.entity_id
_entity_poly.type
_entity_poly.pdbx_seq_one_letter_code
_entity_poly.pdbx_strand_id
1 'polypeptide(L)'
;MEIDVILEADLTPAQVAELAQLAEGYGIRGIWTQNYANARDAFMCLMPAAMVTKKIMLGAVVISPYEMHPLKIANAVATLNEFSNGRGMVVIGGGGEWPGVLQKPYGKRVKGVGEAVAMVRRAVRGEVVAWDGEVYKSRYFRSTWVKGTPPIIYAGATGPKMLDMATRFADGTMFSDMILPMLPK
;
A
#
# COMPACT_ATOMS: atom_id res chain seq x y z
N MET A 1 -11.12 19.31 2.75
CA MET A 1 -10.41 18.47 1.75
C MET A 1 -9.10 18.04 2.37
N GLU A 2 -8.80 16.75 2.36
CA GLU A 2 -7.49 16.25 2.80
C GLU A 2 -6.56 16.14 1.58
N ILE A 3 -5.29 16.43 1.76
CA ILE A 3 -4.29 16.41 0.70
C ILE A 3 -3.18 15.43 1.08
N ASP A 4 -2.86 14.55 0.15
CA ASP A 4 -1.68 13.69 0.22
C ASP A 4 -0.71 14.06 -0.92
N VAL A 5 0.58 13.84 -0.69
CA VAL A 5 1.64 14.09 -1.69
C VAL A 5 2.35 12.79 -2.02
N ILE A 6 2.51 12.49 -3.29
CA ILE A 6 3.36 11.40 -3.78
C ILE A 6 4.75 11.98 -4.03
N LEU A 7 5.75 11.44 -3.37
CA LEU A 7 7.15 11.87 -3.50
C LEU A 7 7.83 11.18 -4.68
N GLU A 8 8.83 11.83 -5.26
CA GLU A 8 9.61 11.26 -6.36
C GLU A 8 10.39 10.01 -5.90
N ALA A 9 10.57 9.07 -6.81
CA ALA A 9 11.14 7.76 -6.52
C ALA A 9 12.66 7.75 -6.28
N ASP A 10 13.36 8.80 -6.70
CA ASP A 10 14.81 8.96 -6.60
C ASP A 10 15.28 9.56 -5.28
N LEU A 11 14.35 10.06 -4.45
CA LEU A 11 14.67 10.66 -3.16
C LEU A 11 15.34 9.65 -2.22
N THR A 12 16.33 10.13 -1.49
CA THR A 12 16.96 9.36 -0.40
C THR A 12 16.04 9.29 0.82
N PRO A 13 16.20 8.28 1.70
CA PRO A 13 15.41 8.21 2.94
C PRO A 13 15.51 9.45 3.82
N ALA A 14 16.66 10.13 3.82
CA ALA A 14 16.85 11.39 4.54
C ALA A 14 16.00 12.53 3.94
N GLN A 15 16.00 12.66 2.61
CA GLN A 15 15.17 13.66 1.93
C GLN A 15 13.66 13.38 2.12
N VAL A 16 13.25 12.10 2.11
CA VAL A 16 11.87 11.71 2.43
C VAL A 16 11.51 12.16 3.86
N ALA A 17 12.41 12.01 4.82
CA ALA A 17 12.18 12.45 6.20
C ALA A 17 12.05 13.97 6.31
N GLU A 18 12.91 14.73 5.64
CA GLU A 18 12.85 16.20 5.61
C GLU A 18 11.54 16.70 4.99
N LEU A 19 11.16 16.14 3.85
CA LEU A 19 9.91 16.48 3.17
C LEU A 19 8.67 16.07 3.99
N ALA A 20 8.74 14.97 4.71
CA ALA A 20 7.67 14.54 5.60
C ALA A 20 7.45 15.54 6.76
N GLN A 21 8.53 16.04 7.38
CA GLN A 21 8.42 17.06 8.41
C GLN A 21 7.86 18.37 7.87
N LEU A 22 8.32 18.78 6.68
CA LEU A 22 7.82 19.97 6.03
C LEU A 22 6.32 19.83 5.70
N ALA A 23 5.91 18.73 5.10
CA ALA A 23 4.52 18.43 4.78
C ALA A 23 3.62 18.39 6.02
N GLU A 24 4.09 17.77 7.11
CA GLU A 24 3.40 17.77 8.40
C GLU A 24 3.21 19.20 8.94
N GLY A 25 4.22 20.04 8.82
CA GLY A 25 4.16 21.45 9.23
C GLY A 25 3.11 22.26 8.45
N TYR A 26 2.85 21.90 7.20
CA TYR A 26 1.81 22.51 6.37
C TYR A 26 0.42 21.85 6.52
N GLY A 27 0.28 20.85 7.38
CA GLY A 27 -1.00 20.17 7.58
C GLY A 27 -1.38 19.20 6.46
N ILE A 28 -0.43 18.76 5.66
CA ILE A 28 -0.64 17.69 4.66
C ILE A 28 -1.01 16.40 5.42
N ARG A 29 -2.04 15.68 4.95
CA ARG A 29 -2.53 14.46 5.60
C ARG A 29 -1.53 13.31 5.49
N GLY A 30 -0.94 13.10 4.31
CA GLY A 30 -0.07 11.96 4.07
C GLY A 30 0.96 12.17 2.98
N ILE A 31 2.04 11.40 3.07
CA ILE A 31 3.03 11.25 2.01
C ILE A 31 3.08 9.81 1.53
N TRP A 32 3.44 9.66 0.26
CA TRP A 32 3.56 8.37 -0.40
C TRP A 32 4.91 8.25 -1.09
N THR A 33 5.60 7.13 -0.86
CA THR A 33 6.81 6.75 -1.59
C THR A 33 6.47 5.78 -2.70
N GLN A 34 7.05 6.01 -3.87
CA GLN A 34 6.79 5.19 -5.05
C GLN A 34 7.61 3.89 -5.05
N ASN A 35 7.04 2.84 -5.62
CA ASN A 35 7.63 1.51 -5.70
C ASN A 35 7.90 1.10 -7.15
N TYR A 36 8.89 1.73 -7.78
CA TYR A 36 9.40 1.32 -9.08
C TYR A 36 10.48 0.24 -8.96
N ALA A 37 10.67 -0.56 -10.02
CA ALA A 37 11.62 -1.66 -10.02
C ALA A 37 13.08 -1.23 -9.82
N ASN A 38 13.42 -0.02 -10.24
CA ASN A 38 14.76 0.56 -10.11
C ASN A 38 14.87 1.60 -8.98
N ALA A 39 13.81 1.79 -8.20
CA ALA A 39 13.81 2.69 -7.04
C ALA A 39 14.28 1.99 -5.76
N ARG A 40 14.41 2.77 -4.70
CA ARG A 40 14.63 2.26 -3.35
C ARG A 40 13.36 1.58 -2.83
N ASP A 41 13.51 0.66 -1.87
CA ASP A 41 12.36 0.03 -1.22
C ASP A 41 11.45 1.10 -0.57
N ALA A 42 10.18 1.10 -0.98
CA ALA A 42 9.24 2.13 -0.59
C ALA A 42 8.94 2.15 0.93
N PHE A 43 8.88 0.98 1.58
CA PHE A 43 8.65 0.92 3.02
C PHE A 43 9.88 1.37 3.81
N MET A 44 11.08 0.97 3.38
CA MET A 44 12.32 1.34 4.05
C MET A 44 12.58 2.85 3.97
N CYS A 45 12.23 3.49 2.86
CA CYS A 45 12.33 4.94 2.69
C CYS A 45 11.45 5.73 3.68
N LEU A 46 10.35 5.15 4.16
CA LEU A 46 9.44 5.79 5.12
C LEU A 46 9.90 5.68 6.58
N MET A 47 10.83 4.79 6.90
CA MET A 47 11.23 4.57 8.30
C MET A 47 11.82 5.81 8.95
N PRO A 48 12.77 6.56 8.35
CA PRO A 48 13.25 7.81 8.92
C PRO A 48 12.15 8.88 9.09
N ALA A 49 11.23 8.98 8.12
CA ALA A 49 10.09 9.87 8.22
C ALA A 49 9.19 9.54 9.43
N ALA A 50 8.97 8.25 9.69
CA ALA A 50 8.20 7.79 10.84
C ALA A 50 8.83 8.20 12.18
N MET A 51 10.18 8.31 12.25
CA MET A 51 10.90 8.72 13.45
C MET A 51 10.76 10.21 13.75
N VAL A 52 10.70 11.05 12.72
CA VAL A 52 10.78 12.52 12.86
C VAL A 52 9.42 13.23 12.75
N THR A 53 8.36 12.49 12.44
CA THR A 53 6.98 13.02 12.33
C THR A 53 6.04 12.39 13.36
N LYS A 54 4.88 13.02 13.61
CA LYS A 54 3.94 12.57 14.65
C LYS A 54 2.50 12.40 14.16
N LYS A 55 2.11 13.06 13.07
CA LYS A 55 0.71 13.13 12.61
C LYS A 55 0.53 12.67 11.16
N ILE A 56 1.47 12.99 10.29
CA ILE A 56 1.37 12.71 8.85
C ILE A 56 1.31 11.22 8.60
N MET A 57 0.40 10.79 7.74
CA MET A 57 0.26 9.41 7.31
C MET A 57 1.39 9.04 6.35
N LEU A 58 1.83 7.78 6.40
CA LEU A 58 3.00 7.30 5.68
C LEU A 58 2.62 6.09 4.82
N GLY A 59 2.73 6.21 3.51
CA GLY A 59 2.25 5.20 2.58
C GLY A 59 3.24 4.79 1.50
N ALA A 60 3.20 3.52 1.12
CA ALA A 60 3.90 2.98 -0.04
C ALA A 60 2.93 2.77 -1.21
N VAL A 61 3.31 3.20 -2.43
CA VAL A 61 2.46 3.17 -3.63
C VAL A 61 3.25 2.85 -4.90
N VAL A 62 2.85 1.94 -5.75
CA VAL A 62 1.89 0.84 -5.63
C VAL A 62 2.64 -0.45 -5.37
N ILE A 63 2.31 -1.18 -4.32
CA ILE A 63 2.93 -2.47 -4.03
C ILE A 63 2.16 -3.56 -4.79
N SER A 64 2.89 -4.38 -5.55
CA SER A 64 2.29 -5.45 -6.34
C SER A 64 2.33 -6.79 -5.59
N PRO A 65 1.21 -7.52 -5.55
CA PRO A 65 1.23 -8.87 -5.01
C PRO A 65 1.94 -9.88 -5.93
N TYR A 66 2.37 -9.45 -7.11
CA TYR A 66 3.17 -10.26 -8.03
C TYR A 66 4.68 -10.12 -7.79
N GLU A 67 5.12 -9.05 -7.15
CA GLU A 67 6.50 -8.85 -6.70
C GLU A 67 6.71 -9.32 -5.26
N MET A 68 5.73 -9.05 -4.39
CA MET A 68 5.81 -9.35 -2.97
C MET A 68 4.55 -10.11 -2.55
N HIS A 69 4.71 -11.30 -1.96
CA HIS A 69 3.57 -12.11 -1.49
C HIS A 69 2.68 -11.32 -0.51
N PRO A 70 1.33 -11.41 -0.60
CA PRO A 70 0.40 -10.64 0.25
C PRO A 70 0.71 -10.66 1.75
N LEU A 71 1.10 -11.80 2.29
CA LEU A 71 1.46 -11.90 3.72
C LEU A 71 2.76 -11.14 4.07
N LYS A 72 3.65 -10.94 3.10
CA LYS A 72 4.85 -10.10 3.30
C LYS A 72 4.51 -8.62 3.17
N ILE A 73 3.59 -8.25 2.29
CA ILE A 73 3.02 -6.89 2.23
C ILE A 73 2.37 -6.56 3.58
N ALA A 74 1.58 -7.49 4.13
CA ALA A 74 0.95 -7.33 5.44
C ALA A 74 1.99 -7.09 6.55
N ASN A 75 3.07 -7.88 6.59
CA ASN A 75 4.14 -7.68 7.56
C ASN A 75 4.81 -6.31 7.40
N ALA A 76 5.13 -5.90 6.18
CA ALA A 76 5.81 -4.63 5.92
C ALA A 76 4.96 -3.42 6.36
N VAL A 77 3.70 -3.36 5.90
CA VAL A 77 2.82 -2.25 6.28
C VAL A 77 2.45 -2.25 7.76
N ALA A 78 2.27 -3.42 8.38
CA ALA A 78 2.01 -3.52 9.81
C ALA A 78 3.23 -3.09 10.64
N THR A 79 4.46 -3.40 10.20
CA THR A 79 5.68 -2.92 10.86
C THR A 79 5.81 -1.40 10.75
N LEU A 80 5.59 -0.83 9.56
CA LEU A 80 5.55 0.62 9.39
C LEU A 80 4.48 1.27 10.29
N ASN A 81 3.29 0.65 10.35
CA ASN A 81 2.19 1.14 11.17
C ASN A 81 2.51 1.13 12.67
N GLU A 82 3.09 0.05 13.17
CA GLU A 82 3.55 -0.06 14.56
C GLU A 82 4.62 1.00 14.85
N PHE A 83 5.65 1.08 14.00
CA PHE A 83 6.76 2.00 14.16
C PHE A 83 6.35 3.48 14.09
N SER A 84 5.31 3.80 13.32
CA SER A 84 4.76 5.14 13.16
C SER A 84 3.60 5.47 14.12
N ASN A 85 3.28 4.58 15.09
CA ASN A 85 2.13 4.74 15.98
C ASN A 85 0.78 4.89 15.25
N GLY A 86 0.48 3.95 14.34
CA GLY A 86 -0.82 3.86 13.69
C GLY A 86 -1.01 4.72 12.44
N ARG A 87 0.09 5.19 11.80
CA ARG A 87 0.05 6.08 10.62
C ARG A 87 0.41 5.39 9.30
N GLY A 88 0.48 4.06 9.29
CA GLY A 88 0.82 3.30 8.09
C GLY A 88 -0.29 3.22 7.08
N MET A 89 0.05 3.32 5.79
CA MET A 89 -0.84 3.11 4.65
C MET A 89 -0.14 2.30 3.57
N VAL A 90 -0.90 1.65 2.70
CA VAL A 90 -0.37 1.03 1.47
C VAL A 90 -1.40 1.03 0.37
N VAL A 91 -0.96 1.23 -0.87
CA VAL A 91 -1.76 0.95 -2.07
C VAL A 91 -1.31 -0.37 -2.67
N ILE A 92 -2.24 -1.32 -2.78
CA ILE A 92 -2.02 -2.62 -3.42
C ILE A 92 -2.64 -2.59 -4.81
N GLY A 93 -1.87 -2.92 -5.83
CA GLY A 93 -2.34 -2.86 -7.21
C GLY A 93 -1.61 -3.83 -8.14
N GLY A 94 -1.87 -3.73 -9.44
CA GLY A 94 -1.28 -4.62 -10.43
C GLY A 94 0.23 -4.48 -10.64
N GLY A 95 0.85 -3.40 -10.13
CA GLY A 95 2.31 -3.25 -10.09
C GLY A 95 2.99 -2.87 -11.39
N GLY A 96 2.29 -2.16 -12.29
CA GLY A 96 2.90 -1.48 -13.44
C GLY A 96 3.93 -2.33 -14.20
N GLU A 97 5.19 -2.01 -14.03
CA GLU A 97 6.34 -2.59 -14.74
C GLU A 97 6.82 -3.94 -14.16
N TRP A 98 6.56 -4.22 -12.88
CA TRP A 98 7.12 -5.38 -12.17
C TRP A 98 6.90 -6.73 -12.87
N PRO A 99 5.72 -7.06 -13.41
CA PRO A 99 5.55 -8.32 -14.12
C PRO A 99 6.45 -8.45 -15.35
N GLY A 100 6.73 -7.35 -16.04
CA GLY A 100 7.67 -7.30 -17.16
C GLY A 100 9.11 -7.56 -16.68
N VAL A 101 9.54 -6.87 -15.63
CA VAL A 101 10.88 -7.02 -15.03
C VAL A 101 11.09 -8.45 -14.50
N LEU A 102 10.09 -9.02 -13.82
CA LEU A 102 10.17 -10.37 -13.27
C LEU A 102 9.86 -11.47 -14.30
N GLN A 103 9.53 -11.10 -15.53
CA GLN A 103 9.08 -12.03 -16.59
C GLN A 103 7.93 -12.95 -16.14
N LYS A 104 7.06 -12.41 -15.28
CA LYS A 104 5.88 -13.13 -14.77
C LYS A 104 4.62 -12.53 -15.37
N PRO A 105 3.77 -13.33 -16.01
CA PRO A 105 2.50 -12.83 -16.50
C PRO A 105 1.57 -12.44 -15.34
N TYR A 106 0.73 -11.43 -15.56
CA TYR A 106 -0.26 -10.99 -14.55
C TYR A 106 -1.31 -12.05 -14.21
N GLY A 107 -1.48 -13.07 -15.02
CA GLY A 107 -2.54 -14.08 -14.84
C GLY A 107 -3.91 -13.43 -14.66
N LYS A 108 -4.63 -13.81 -13.61
CA LYS A 108 -5.95 -13.27 -13.25
C LYS A 108 -5.81 -11.99 -12.43
N ARG A 109 -5.38 -10.89 -13.04
CA ARG A 109 -4.98 -9.65 -12.37
C ARG A 109 -5.99 -9.12 -11.35
N VAL A 110 -7.25 -8.95 -11.74
CA VAL A 110 -8.30 -8.43 -10.83
C VAL A 110 -8.49 -9.37 -9.64
N LYS A 111 -8.51 -10.68 -9.91
CA LYS A 111 -8.67 -11.71 -8.87
C LYS A 111 -7.48 -11.72 -7.91
N GLY A 112 -6.26 -11.72 -8.47
CA GLY A 112 -5.03 -11.76 -7.66
C GLY A 112 -4.88 -10.54 -6.75
N VAL A 113 -5.16 -9.34 -7.27
CA VAL A 113 -5.15 -8.12 -6.44
C VAL A 113 -6.25 -8.17 -5.38
N GLY A 114 -7.46 -8.62 -5.73
CA GLY A 114 -8.57 -8.75 -4.76
C GLY A 114 -8.27 -9.73 -3.64
N GLU A 115 -7.73 -10.91 -3.97
CA GLU A 115 -7.28 -11.87 -2.95
C GLU A 115 -6.18 -11.29 -2.07
N ALA A 116 -5.22 -10.60 -2.66
CA ALA A 116 -4.13 -9.97 -1.92
C ALA A 116 -4.62 -8.91 -0.94
N VAL A 117 -5.49 -8.00 -1.38
CA VAL A 117 -6.08 -6.97 -0.52
C VAL A 117 -6.84 -7.60 0.64
N ALA A 118 -7.67 -8.62 0.37
CA ALA A 118 -8.44 -9.32 1.41
C ALA A 118 -7.52 -10.03 2.43
N MET A 119 -6.46 -10.71 1.96
CA MET A 119 -5.49 -11.36 2.82
C MET A 119 -4.73 -10.34 3.69
N VAL A 120 -4.25 -9.24 3.10
CA VAL A 120 -3.54 -8.19 3.82
C VAL A 120 -4.43 -7.58 4.90
N ARG A 121 -5.67 -7.20 4.55
CA ARG A 121 -6.61 -6.61 5.53
C ARG A 121 -6.88 -7.51 6.74
N ARG A 122 -7.00 -8.81 6.53
CA ARG A 122 -7.14 -9.77 7.64
C ARG A 122 -5.86 -9.87 8.48
N ALA A 123 -4.72 -9.99 7.80
CA ALA A 123 -3.43 -10.15 8.46
C ALA A 123 -3.07 -8.95 9.36
N VAL A 124 -3.28 -7.71 8.87
CA VAL A 124 -2.98 -6.49 9.63
C VAL A 124 -3.94 -6.23 10.79
N ARG A 125 -5.03 -6.98 10.88
CA ARG A 125 -5.96 -6.99 12.02
C ARG A 125 -5.65 -8.11 13.03
N GLY A 126 -4.56 -8.87 12.81
CA GLY A 126 -4.21 -10.01 13.65
C GLY A 126 -5.14 -11.22 13.54
N GLU A 127 -5.98 -11.24 12.50
CA GLU A 127 -6.86 -12.37 12.19
C GLU A 127 -6.06 -13.55 11.62
N VAL A 128 -6.62 -14.76 11.77
CA VAL A 128 -6.07 -15.94 11.08
C VAL A 128 -6.35 -15.84 9.59
N VAL A 129 -5.31 -15.97 8.78
CA VAL A 129 -5.40 -16.04 7.33
C VAL A 129 -5.15 -17.52 6.92
N ALA A 130 -6.23 -18.30 6.90
CA ALA A 130 -6.31 -19.54 6.17
C ALA A 130 -7.01 -19.21 4.84
N TRP A 131 -6.28 -19.35 3.72
CA TRP A 131 -6.75 -18.89 2.43
C TRP A 131 -6.57 -19.95 1.35
N ASP A 132 -7.66 -20.34 0.72
CA ASP A 132 -7.67 -21.25 -0.43
C ASP A 132 -8.26 -20.52 -1.65
N GLY A 133 -7.50 -19.54 -2.11
CA GLY A 133 -7.87 -18.73 -3.27
C GLY A 133 -7.43 -19.38 -4.58
N GLU A 134 -7.80 -18.70 -5.65
CA GLU A 134 -7.47 -19.12 -7.00
C GLU A 134 -6.03 -18.74 -7.39
N VAL A 135 -5.52 -17.62 -6.84
CA VAL A 135 -4.19 -17.08 -7.10
C VAL A 135 -3.26 -17.31 -5.93
N TYR A 136 -3.74 -17.09 -4.71
CA TYR A 136 -2.94 -17.26 -3.50
C TYR A 136 -3.52 -18.34 -2.60
N LYS A 137 -2.61 -19.03 -1.88
CA LYS A 137 -2.97 -20.04 -0.89
C LYS A 137 -2.16 -19.86 0.39
N SER A 138 -2.81 -20.04 1.53
CA SER A 138 -2.16 -20.07 2.85
C SER A 138 -2.89 -21.06 3.74
N ARG A 139 -2.14 -21.97 4.35
CA ARG A 139 -2.75 -22.94 5.33
C ARG A 139 -3.07 -22.25 6.64
N TYR A 140 -2.13 -21.45 7.12
CA TYR A 140 -2.26 -20.73 8.37
C TYR A 140 -1.24 -19.58 8.42
N PHE A 141 -1.72 -18.40 8.76
CA PHE A 141 -0.87 -17.26 9.08
C PHE A 141 -1.59 -16.37 10.10
N ARG A 142 -0.88 -15.89 11.10
CA ARG A 142 -1.40 -14.92 12.07
C ARG A 142 -0.27 -14.03 12.58
N SER A 143 -0.42 -12.72 12.45
CA SER A 143 0.48 -11.72 13.06
C SER A 143 0.03 -11.46 14.50
N THR A 144 0.59 -12.19 15.46
CA THR A 144 0.19 -12.09 16.88
C THR A 144 0.66 -10.83 17.58
N TRP A 145 1.61 -10.12 16.98
CA TRP A 145 2.22 -8.88 17.49
C TRP A 145 1.45 -7.62 17.06
N VAL A 146 0.61 -7.69 16.05
CA VAL A 146 -0.20 -6.56 15.57
C VAL A 146 -1.19 -6.13 16.65
N LYS A 147 -1.17 -4.82 16.98
CA LYS A 147 -2.02 -4.20 17.99
C LYS A 147 -2.44 -2.80 17.54
N GLY A 148 -3.50 -2.27 18.19
CA GLY A 148 -3.99 -0.92 17.93
C GLY A 148 -4.76 -0.76 16.63
N THR A 149 -4.79 0.46 16.09
CA THR A 149 -5.47 0.77 14.83
C THR A 149 -4.72 0.14 13.66
N PRO A 150 -5.39 -0.65 12.80
CA PRO A 150 -4.73 -1.24 11.65
C PRO A 150 -4.36 -0.17 10.61
N PRO A 151 -3.33 -0.41 9.77
CA PRO A 151 -3.01 0.47 8.66
C PRO A 151 -4.14 0.54 7.63
N ILE A 152 -4.20 1.63 6.87
CA ILE A 152 -5.19 1.82 5.81
C ILE A 152 -4.72 1.09 4.54
N ILE A 153 -5.56 0.22 4.00
CA ILE A 153 -5.27 -0.57 2.81
C ILE A 153 -6.09 -0.05 1.64
N TYR A 154 -5.44 0.64 0.72
CA TYR A 154 -6.03 1.08 -0.53
C TYR A 154 -5.82 0.05 -1.64
N ALA A 155 -6.75 0.02 -2.60
CA ALA A 155 -6.54 -0.67 -3.87
C ALA A 155 -6.27 0.34 -4.98
N GLY A 156 -5.21 0.12 -5.75
CA GLY A 156 -4.93 0.86 -6.98
C GLY A 156 -5.85 0.36 -8.10
N ALA A 157 -6.74 1.22 -8.62
CA ALA A 157 -7.73 0.81 -9.60
C ALA A 157 -8.06 1.94 -10.58
N THR A 158 -8.16 1.60 -11.89
CA THR A 158 -8.55 2.52 -12.95
C THR A 158 -9.73 1.99 -13.77
N GLY A 159 -9.81 0.68 -13.99
CA GLY A 159 -10.87 0.07 -14.78
C GLY A 159 -12.06 -0.42 -13.94
N PRO A 160 -13.26 -0.54 -14.52
CA PRO A 160 -14.50 -0.84 -13.78
C PRO A 160 -14.44 -2.14 -12.96
N LYS A 161 -13.80 -3.20 -13.46
CA LYS A 161 -13.65 -4.45 -12.70
C LYS A 161 -12.74 -4.31 -11.48
N MET A 162 -11.68 -3.49 -11.59
CA MET A 162 -10.81 -3.20 -10.45
C MET A 162 -11.49 -2.29 -9.43
N LEU A 163 -12.30 -1.35 -9.89
CA LEU A 163 -13.09 -0.48 -9.02
C LEU A 163 -14.13 -1.28 -8.22
N ASP A 164 -14.88 -2.16 -8.88
CA ASP A 164 -15.82 -3.07 -8.19
C ASP A 164 -15.09 -3.95 -7.15
N MET A 165 -13.93 -4.49 -7.50
CA MET A 165 -13.10 -5.24 -6.55
C MET A 165 -12.66 -4.37 -5.36
N ALA A 166 -12.19 -3.14 -5.63
CA ALA A 166 -11.71 -2.23 -4.60
C ALA A 166 -12.80 -1.90 -3.57
N THR A 167 -14.01 -1.60 -4.02
CA THR A 167 -15.15 -1.30 -3.13
C THR A 167 -15.53 -2.46 -2.20
N ARG A 168 -15.25 -3.69 -2.59
CA ARG A 168 -15.56 -4.89 -1.79
C ARG A 168 -14.48 -5.22 -0.77
N PHE A 169 -13.22 -4.99 -1.09
CA PHE A 169 -12.11 -5.56 -0.33
C PHE A 169 -11.16 -4.53 0.28
N ALA A 170 -11.09 -3.29 -0.21
CA ALA A 170 -10.19 -2.26 0.31
C ALA A 170 -10.87 -1.31 1.30
N ASP A 171 -10.07 -0.54 2.05
CA ASP A 171 -10.55 0.55 2.89
C ASP A 171 -10.79 1.81 2.06
N GLY A 172 -10.16 1.91 0.88
CA GLY A 172 -10.33 2.97 -0.09
C GLY A 172 -9.72 2.61 -1.44
N THR A 173 -9.89 3.49 -2.41
CA THR A 173 -9.36 3.31 -3.77
C THR A 173 -8.46 4.49 -4.13
N MET A 174 -7.28 4.19 -4.66
CA MET A 174 -6.42 5.18 -5.29
C MET A 174 -6.54 5.06 -6.81
N PHE A 175 -6.93 6.17 -7.43
CA PHE A 175 -7.00 6.28 -8.88
C PHE A 175 -5.71 6.91 -9.40
N SER A 176 -5.17 6.40 -10.50
CA SER A 176 -4.16 7.08 -11.29
C SER A 176 -4.77 7.61 -12.58
N ASP A 177 -4.29 8.75 -13.05
CA ASP A 177 -4.61 9.30 -14.36
C ASP A 177 -6.10 9.61 -14.61
N MET A 178 -6.88 9.83 -13.54
CA MET A 178 -8.26 10.28 -13.67
C MET A 178 -8.33 11.78 -13.91
N ILE A 179 -9.01 12.16 -14.98
CA ILE A 179 -9.36 13.55 -15.25
C ILE A 179 -10.80 13.83 -14.80
N LEU A 180 -11.09 15.07 -14.39
CA LEU A 180 -12.40 15.50 -13.87
C LEU A 180 -13.62 15.02 -14.69
N PRO A 181 -13.60 15.01 -16.05
CA PRO A 181 -14.70 14.49 -16.85
C PRO A 181 -15.00 13.01 -16.66
N MET A 182 -14.10 12.22 -16.09
CA MET A 182 -14.27 10.77 -15.86
C MET A 182 -14.89 10.47 -14.49
N LEU A 183 -15.05 11.48 -13.62
CA LEU A 183 -15.74 11.32 -12.35
C LEU A 183 -17.25 11.24 -12.59
N PRO A 184 -17.99 10.33 -11.93
CA PRO A 184 -19.44 10.34 -11.95
C PRO A 184 -19.96 11.69 -11.43
N LYS A 185 -20.94 12.24 -12.12
CA LYS A 185 -21.64 13.47 -11.67
C LYS A 185 -22.52 13.19 -10.49
#